data_03ef3ef426617ef5caf0a0476683b6cd
#
_entry.id   03ef3ef426617ef5caf0a0476683b6cd
#
_cell.length_a   1.000
_cell.length_b   1.000
_cell.length_c   1.000
_cell.angle_alpha   90.00
_cell.angle_beta   90.00
_cell.angle_gamma   90.00
#
_symmetry.space_group_name_H-M   'P 1'
#
loop_
_entity.id
_entity.type
_entity.pdbx_description
1 polymer ?
#
loop_
_entity_poly.entity_id
_entity_poly.type
_entity_poly.pdbx_seq_one_letter_code
_entity_poly.pdbx_strand_id
1 'polypeptide(L)'
;MRQWLFALLVFAASAGAALAQADKKTDDLKPADPDTGESTVEESTLGVLPNPFEKQGVKFAVTYIGEVLGNPSGGQKQSAVYEDRINFAVDVDLEKLVGLKQLAFHANVFQIDGGGLSRGDLLNYMVVSGIEALPTTRLYEIWFEQKWGTKLALRAGQLAADTEFMTAKYTDVFTNASLGWPAGLSLNMPSGGPSPPLATMGSRLRADVSDNLTLIGAVFDGNAAGPGTNDPQLRDR
;
A
#
# COMPACT_ATOMS: atom_id res chain seq x y z
N MET A 1 -22.22 20.55 15.65
CA MET A 1 -21.34 19.44 16.09
C MET A 1 -20.00 19.62 15.41
N ARG A 2 -18.96 19.90 16.18
CA ARG A 2 -17.60 20.08 15.64
C ARG A 2 -17.07 18.72 15.23
N GLN A 3 -16.92 18.50 13.93
CA GLN A 3 -16.14 17.37 13.42
C GLN A 3 -14.67 17.65 13.76
N TRP A 4 -14.08 16.80 14.59
CA TRP A 4 -12.67 16.82 14.86
C TRP A 4 -11.98 16.21 13.63
N LEU A 5 -11.30 17.04 12.84
CA LEU A 5 -10.32 16.55 11.88
C LEU A 5 -9.17 15.96 12.70
N PHE A 6 -9.07 14.64 12.75
CA PHE A 6 -7.86 13.98 13.22
C PHE A 6 -6.88 13.96 12.05
N ALA A 7 -5.91 14.84 12.08
CA ALA A 7 -4.80 14.81 11.16
C ALA A 7 -3.68 13.95 11.75
N LEU A 8 -3.31 12.87 11.07
CA LEU A 8 -2.12 12.09 11.40
C LEU A 8 -0.92 12.75 10.71
N LEU A 9 0.01 13.26 11.47
CA LEU A 9 1.28 13.76 10.96
C LEU A 9 2.34 12.67 11.16
N VAL A 10 2.83 12.09 10.08
CA VAL A 10 3.86 11.06 10.12
C VAL A 10 5.15 11.62 9.53
N PHE A 11 6.22 11.54 10.28
CA PHE A 11 7.56 11.86 9.82
C PHE A 11 8.43 10.61 9.87
N ALA A 12 9.06 10.27 8.78
CA ALA A 12 10.08 9.24 8.73
C ALA A 12 11.39 9.83 8.18
N ALA A 13 12.48 9.54 8.87
CA ALA A 13 13.82 9.82 8.39
C ALA A 13 14.56 8.48 8.25
N SER A 14 14.94 8.12 7.04
CA SER A 14 15.75 6.94 6.78
C SER A 14 17.19 7.35 6.51
N ALA A 15 18.09 6.93 7.37
CA ALA A 15 19.54 7.01 7.15
C ALA A 15 20.02 5.62 6.74
N GLY A 16 20.28 5.42 5.47
CA GLY A 16 20.90 4.20 4.97
C GLY A 16 22.38 4.20 5.24
N ALA A 17 22.85 3.42 6.22
CA ALA A 17 24.25 3.10 6.32
C ALA A 17 24.62 2.10 5.22
N ALA A 18 25.31 2.57 4.18
CA ALA A 18 25.88 1.71 3.17
C ALA A 18 27.04 0.91 3.78
N LEU A 19 26.77 -0.32 4.18
CA LEU A 19 27.83 -1.32 4.31
C LEU A 19 28.09 -1.89 2.92
N ALA A 20 29.01 -1.26 2.21
CA ALA A 20 29.57 -1.81 1.01
C ALA A 20 30.40 -3.05 1.38
N GLN A 21 29.91 -4.24 1.03
CA GLN A 21 30.77 -5.36 0.78
C GLN A 21 30.26 -6.14 -0.43
N ALA A 22 31.14 -6.16 -1.42
CA ALA A 22 30.96 -6.77 -2.71
C ALA A 22 30.73 -8.29 -2.58
N ASP A 23 29.70 -8.80 -3.26
CA ASP A 23 29.95 -9.98 -4.06
C ASP A 23 29.05 -9.96 -5.30
N LYS A 24 29.71 -10.06 -6.45
CA LYS A 24 29.10 -10.10 -7.77
C LYS A 24 28.44 -11.46 -7.96
N LYS A 25 27.13 -11.50 -8.00
CA LYS A 25 26.27 -12.38 -8.81
C LYS A 25 24.87 -12.53 -8.23
N THR A 26 24.09 -11.51 -8.30
CA THR A 26 22.62 -11.59 -8.35
C THR A 26 22.12 -10.32 -9.05
N ASP A 27 22.28 -10.31 -10.37
CA ASP A 27 22.08 -9.10 -11.20
C ASP A 27 20.63 -8.96 -11.67
N ASP A 28 19.67 -9.64 -11.05
CA ASP A 28 18.28 -9.67 -11.50
C ASP A 28 17.22 -9.24 -10.47
N LEU A 29 17.62 -8.74 -9.30
CA LEU A 29 16.68 -8.14 -8.37
C LEU A 29 16.96 -6.64 -8.27
N LYS A 30 16.42 -5.89 -9.24
CA LYS A 30 16.38 -4.43 -9.12
C LYS A 30 15.59 -4.08 -7.85
N PRO A 31 16.14 -3.32 -6.90
CA PRO A 31 15.36 -2.87 -5.76
C PRO A 31 14.13 -2.12 -6.27
N ALA A 32 12.96 -2.42 -5.73
CA ALA A 32 11.77 -1.65 -6.02
C ALA A 32 12.10 -0.17 -5.77
N ASP A 33 11.76 0.67 -6.72
CA ASP A 33 11.89 2.11 -6.54
C ASP A 33 10.79 2.54 -5.56
N PRO A 34 11.11 2.93 -4.32
CA PRO A 34 10.09 3.33 -3.35
C PRO A 34 9.29 4.55 -3.82
N ASP A 35 9.69 5.14 -4.94
CA ASP A 35 9.10 6.35 -5.49
C ASP A 35 7.93 6.09 -6.44
N THR A 36 7.68 4.86 -6.85
CA THR A 36 6.63 4.57 -7.84
C THR A 36 5.37 3.99 -7.26
N GLY A 37 5.35 3.61 -5.97
CA GLY A 37 4.26 2.78 -5.44
C GLY A 37 4.16 1.44 -6.16
N GLU A 38 5.19 1.08 -6.91
CA GLU A 38 5.29 -0.22 -7.55
C GLU A 38 5.38 -1.28 -6.46
N SER A 39 4.52 -2.28 -6.57
CA SER A 39 4.65 -3.52 -5.84
C SER A 39 6.07 -4.05 -6.03
N THR A 40 6.69 -4.55 -4.94
CA THR A 40 8.04 -5.14 -4.97
C THR A 40 8.14 -6.43 -5.77
N VAL A 41 7.03 -7.01 -6.15
CA VAL A 41 6.97 -8.01 -7.21
C VAL A 41 7.13 -7.25 -8.52
N GLU A 42 8.16 -7.57 -9.33
CA GLU A 42 8.21 -7.12 -10.72
C GLU A 42 6.86 -7.47 -11.36
N GLU A 43 5.98 -6.52 -11.35
CA GLU A 43 4.71 -6.66 -12.01
C GLU A 43 5.01 -6.63 -13.50
N SER A 44 5.25 -7.82 -14.04
CA SER A 44 5.12 -7.98 -15.45
C SER A 44 3.69 -7.56 -15.79
N THR A 45 3.54 -6.37 -16.31
CA THR A 45 2.31 -5.87 -16.89
C THR A 45 1.63 -7.03 -17.59
N LEU A 46 0.47 -7.50 -17.09
CA LEU A 46 -0.33 -8.55 -17.70
C LEU A 46 0.47 -9.63 -18.48
N GLY A 47 1.70 -9.84 -18.15
CA GLY A 47 2.83 -10.64 -18.63
C GLY A 47 2.73 -11.28 -20.01
N VAL A 48 1.53 -11.43 -20.54
CA VAL A 48 1.20 -12.13 -21.78
C VAL A 48 0.43 -11.25 -22.76
N LEU A 49 -0.19 -10.15 -22.30
CA LEU A 49 -0.97 -9.28 -23.15
C LEU A 49 -0.17 -8.01 -23.49
N PRO A 50 -0.03 -7.69 -24.79
CA PRO A 50 0.68 -6.47 -25.18
C PRO A 50 -0.07 -5.25 -24.68
N ASN A 51 0.63 -4.34 -24.00
CA ASN A 51 0.08 -3.04 -23.65
C ASN A 51 0.27 -2.05 -24.80
N PRO A 52 -0.76 -1.72 -25.58
CA PRO A 52 -0.62 -0.82 -26.73
C PRO A 52 -0.35 0.64 -26.30
N PHE A 53 -0.57 0.98 -25.04
CA PHE A 53 -0.43 2.33 -24.50
C PHE A 53 0.88 2.56 -23.74
N GLU A 54 1.74 1.56 -23.62
CA GLU A 54 3.02 1.67 -22.89
C GLU A 54 3.91 2.79 -23.42
N LYS A 55 3.99 2.92 -24.74
CA LYS A 55 4.75 4.01 -25.38
C LYS A 55 4.20 5.40 -25.09
N GLN A 56 2.92 5.49 -24.74
CA GLN A 56 2.24 6.74 -24.33
C GLN A 56 2.36 6.99 -22.82
N GLY A 57 3.06 6.12 -22.09
CA GLY A 57 3.26 6.26 -20.66
C GLY A 57 2.14 5.71 -19.78
N VAL A 58 1.28 4.83 -20.31
CA VAL A 58 0.23 4.17 -19.52
C VAL A 58 0.64 2.72 -19.26
N LYS A 59 0.71 2.34 -18.00
CA LYS A 59 0.97 0.97 -17.55
C LYS A 59 -0.25 0.42 -16.83
N PHE A 60 -0.54 -0.85 -17.05
CA PHE A 60 -1.56 -1.60 -16.31
C PHE A 60 -0.90 -2.76 -15.59
N ALA A 61 -1.34 -3.02 -14.37
CA ALA A 61 -0.90 -4.19 -13.62
C ALA A 61 -2.11 -4.93 -13.04
N VAL A 62 -2.02 -6.25 -13.01
CA VAL A 62 -2.99 -7.11 -12.33
C VAL A 62 -2.22 -8.10 -11.49
N THR A 63 -2.40 -8.03 -10.18
CA THR A 63 -1.79 -8.97 -9.23
C THR A 63 -2.88 -9.79 -8.56
N TYR A 64 -2.68 -11.08 -8.49
CA TYR A 64 -3.53 -12.02 -7.75
C TYR A 64 -2.74 -12.67 -6.63
N ILE A 65 -3.28 -12.60 -5.42
CA ILE A 65 -2.76 -13.30 -4.26
C ILE A 65 -3.88 -14.17 -3.72
N GLY A 66 -3.66 -15.48 -3.63
CA GLY A 66 -4.58 -16.43 -3.02
C GLY A 66 -3.86 -17.22 -1.94
N GLU A 67 -4.49 -17.35 -0.76
CA GLU A 67 -3.92 -18.01 0.40
C GLU A 67 -4.89 -19.02 1.02
N VAL A 68 -4.32 -20.12 1.50
CA VAL A 68 -5.01 -21.06 2.35
C VAL A 68 -4.33 -21.05 3.71
N LEU A 69 -5.04 -20.59 4.71
CA LEU A 69 -4.53 -20.47 6.08
C LEU A 69 -5.29 -21.40 7.00
N GLY A 70 -4.59 -22.00 7.96
CA GLY A 70 -5.21 -22.98 8.86
C GLY A 70 -4.80 -22.81 10.30
N ASN A 71 -5.76 -23.08 11.21
CA ASN A 71 -5.55 -23.14 12.64
C ASN A 71 -5.77 -24.58 13.14
N PRO A 72 -4.70 -25.40 13.29
CA PRO A 72 -4.83 -26.78 13.73
C PRO A 72 -5.03 -26.91 15.23
N SER A 73 -4.73 -25.89 16.03
CA SER A 73 -4.86 -25.93 17.49
C SER A 73 -4.95 -24.55 18.11
N GLY A 74 -5.66 -24.44 19.23
CA GLY A 74 -5.90 -23.15 19.90
C GLY A 74 -6.94 -22.29 19.18
N GLY A 75 -7.00 -20.99 19.52
CA GLY A 75 -8.01 -20.07 19.00
C GLY A 75 -9.43 -20.38 19.48
N GLN A 76 -10.41 -19.71 18.90
CA GLN A 76 -11.82 -19.99 19.14
C GLN A 76 -12.33 -21.18 18.33
N LYS A 77 -11.81 -21.34 17.13
CA LYS A 77 -12.24 -22.40 16.22
C LYS A 77 -11.04 -22.92 15.44
N GLN A 78 -10.99 -24.24 15.30
CA GLN A 78 -10.02 -24.92 14.46
C GLN A 78 -10.62 -25.08 13.06
N SER A 79 -9.97 -24.50 12.07
CA SER A 79 -10.45 -24.51 10.70
C SER A 79 -9.33 -24.22 9.71
N ALA A 80 -9.67 -24.30 8.43
CA ALA A 80 -8.90 -23.73 7.34
C ALA A 80 -9.79 -22.77 6.57
N VAL A 81 -9.25 -21.64 6.18
CA VAL A 81 -9.92 -20.62 5.38
C VAL A 81 -9.15 -20.38 4.10
N TYR A 82 -9.86 -20.03 3.05
CA TYR A 82 -9.31 -19.50 1.82
C TYR A 82 -9.64 -18.01 1.74
N GLU A 83 -8.67 -17.21 1.33
CA GLU A 83 -8.84 -15.79 1.06
C GLU A 83 -8.02 -15.39 -0.16
N ASP A 84 -8.50 -14.39 -0.88
CA ASP A 84 -7.78 -13.85 -2.00
C ASP A 84 -7.98 -12.34 -2.20
N ARG A 85 -7.04 -11.77 -2.94
CA ARG A 85 -7.08 -10.37 -3.38
C ARG A 85 -6.60 -10.26 -4.81
N ILE A 86 -7.41 -9.62 -5.65
CA ILE A 86 -7.00 -9.14 -6.96
C ILE A 86 -6.72 -7.63 -6.82
N ASN A 87 -5.59 -7.19 -7.32
CA ASN A 87 -5.24 -5.77 -7.44
C ASN A 87 -5.18 -5.41 -8.92
N PHE A 88 -6.01 -4.48 -9.35
CA PHE A 88 -5.96 -3.86 -10.67
C PHE A 88 -5.37 -2.46 -10.50
N ALA A 89 -4.24 -2.19 -11.14
CA ALA A 89 -3.57 -0.91 -11.06
C ALA A 89 -3.37 -0.28 -12.44
N VAL A 90 -3.37 1.05 -12.47
CA VAL A 90 -2.98 1.86 -13.62
C VAL A 90 -2.05 2.97 -13.17
N ASP A 91 -0.92 3.08 -13.85
CA ASP A 91 0.06 4.14 -13.71
C ASP A 91 0.15 4.93 -15.01
N VAL A 92 0.14 6.25 -14.91
CA VAL A 92 0.16 7.14 -16.07
C VAL A 92 1.25 8.20 -15.91
N ASP A 93 2.20 8.19 -16.83
CA ASP A 93 3.15 9.27 -17.02
C ASP A 93 2.47 10.38 -17.84
N LEU A 94 2.00 11.42 -17.15
CA LEU A 94 1.28 12.52 -17.77
C LEU A 94 2.19 13.45 -18.59
N GLU A 95 3.49 13.39 -18.40
CA GLU A 95 4.44 14.08 -19.29
C GLU A 95 4.44 13.42 -20.67
N LYS A 96 4.48 12.10 -20.74
CA LYS A 96 4.42 11.37 -22.01
C LYS A 96 3.05 11.44 -22.67
N LEU A 97 1.98 11.37 -21.88
CA LEU A 97 0.63 11.29 -22.40
C LEU A 97 0.10 12.64 -22.90
N VAL A 98 0.29 13.71 -22.12
CA VAL A 98 -0.32 15.03 -22.36
C VAL A 98 0.65 16.21 -22.20
N GLY A 99 1.93 15.97 -21.98
CA GLY A 99 2.97 17.02 -21.87
C GLY A 99 3.03 17.73 -20.52
N LEU A 100 2.38 17.21 -19.47
CA LEU A 100 2.43 17.76 -18.12
C LEU A 100 3.71 17.28 -17.43
N LYS A 101 4.72 18.15 -17.39
CA LYS A 101 6.07 17.82 -16.96
C LYS A 101 6.12 17.28 -15.54
N GLN A 102 6.78 16.13 -15.40
CA GLN A 102 7.05 15.46 -14.13
C GLN A 102 5.79 15.20 -13.28
N LEU A 103 4.65 15.03 -13.92
CA LEU A 103 3.40 14.70 -13.27
C LEU A 103 3.02 13.25 -13.59
N ALA A 104 2.76 12.47 -12.55
CA ALA A 104 2.27 11.10 -12.63
C ALA A 104 0.88 10.98 -12.01
N PHE A 105 0.12 9.99 -12.48
CA PHE A 105 -1.17 9.60 -11.92
C PHE A 105 -1.14 8.10 -11.63
N HIS A 106 -1.76 7.71 -10.53
CA HIS A 106 -1.97 6.32 -10.15
C HIS A 106 -3.40 6.10 -9.69
N ALA A 107 -3.93 4.93 -10.00
CA ALA A 107 -5.15 4.44 -9.37
C ALA A 107 -5.13 2.92 -9.31
N ASN A 108 -5.64 2.35 -8.21
CA ASN A 108 -5.82 0.91 -8.11
C ASN A 108 -7.12 0.52 -7.40
N VAL A 109 -7.60 -0.68 -7.74
CA VAL A 109 -8.83 -1.26 -7.23
C VAL A 109 -8.52 -2.63 -6.67
N PHE A 110 -8.94 -2.88 -5.43
CA PHE A 110 -8.94 -4.20 -4.84
C PHE A 110 -10.28 -4.91 -5.04
N GLN A 111 -10.22 -6.17 -5.44
CA GLN A 111 -11.27 -7.15 -5.26
C GLN A 111 -10.77 -8.13 -4.21
N ILE A 112 -11.50 -8.25 -3.10
CA ILE A 112 -11.13 -9.09 -1.95
C ILE A 112 -12.27 -10.05 -1.71
N ASP A 113 -11.94 -11.34 -1.57
CA ASP A 113 -12.88 -12.39 -1.27
C ASP A 113 -12.33 -13.38 -0.23
N GLY A 114 -13.20 -14.18 0.35
CA GLY A 114 -12.83 -15.25 1.27
C GLY A 114 -13.11 -14.98 2.74
N GLY A 115 -12.52 -15.79 3.61
CA GLY A 115 -12.69 -15.75 5.05
C GLY A 115 -11.43 -15.31 5.78
N GLY A 116 -11.57 -14.54 6.85
CA GLY A 116 -10.45 -14.13 7.68
C GLY A 116 -10.17 -15.10 8.82
N LEU A 117 -8.99 -15.70 8.84
CA LEU A 117 -8.56 -16.60 9.92
C LEU A 117 -8.43 -15.87 11.24
N SER A 118 -7.85 -14.67 11.21
CA SER A 118 -7.58 -13.86 12.40
C SER A 118 -8.87 -13.41 13.08
N ARG A 119 -9.80 -12.91 12.30
CA ARG A 119 -11.06 -12.38 12.81
C ARG A 119 -12.07 -13.45 13.16
N GLY A 120 -12.16 -14.51 12.37
CA GLY A 120 -13.18 -15.56 12.53
C GLY A 120 -12.82 -16.65 13.53
N ASP A 121 -11.55 -17.06 13.54
CA ASP A 121 -11.14 -18.29 14.18
C ASP A 121 -10.09 -18.11 15.29
N LEU A 122 -9.21 -17.12 15.15
CA LEU A 122 -8.15 -16.86 16.14
C LEU A 122 -8.50 -15.78 17.15
N LEU A 123 -9.20 -14.73 16.72
CA LEU A 123 -9.46 -13.51 17.47
C LEU A 123 -8.17 -12.85 18.02
N ASN A 124 -7.14 -12.80 17.20
CA ASN A 124 -5.86 -12.22 17.55
C ASN A 124 -5.75 -10.76 17.10
N TYR A 125 -4.91 -9.99 17.78
CA TYR A 125 -4.64 -8.57 17.42
C TYR A 125 -3.72 -8.43 16.22
N MET A 126 -2.84 -9.38 16.00
CA MET A 126 -1.90 -9.38 14.88
C MET A 126 -2.50 -10.22 13.76
N VAL A 127 -3.03 -9.54 12.76
CA VAL A 127 -3.64 -10.20 11.60
C VAL A 127 -2.61 -11.09 10.91
N VAL A 128 -2.99 -12.34 10.64
CA VAL A 128 -2.08 -13.35 10.10
C VAL A 128 -1.67 -13.01 8.69
N SER A 129 -2.60 -12.53 7.86
CA SER A 129 -2.32 -12.20 6.47
C SER A 129 -2.54 -10.71 6.18
N GLY A 130 -1.65 -10.12 5.39
CA GLY A 130 -1.75 -8.74 4.91
C GLY A 130 -2.89 -8.52 3.90
N ILE A 131 -3.51 -9.58 3.38
CA ILE A 131 -4.67 -9.45 2.50
C ILE A 131 -6.00 -9.72 3.20
N GLU A 132 -5.97 -10.16 4.47
CA GLU A 132 -7.18 -10.46 5.24
C GLU A 132 -8.04 -9.21 5.44
N ALA A 133 -9.23 -9.22 4.84
CA ALA A 133 -10.22 -8.17 4.97
C ALA A 133 -11.63 -8.70 4.73
N LEU A 134 -12.64 -7.85 4.91
CA LEU A 134 -14.01 -8.19 4.51
C LEU A 134 -14.13 -8.24 2.98
N PRO A 135 -14.88 -9.19 2.43
CA PRO A 135 -15.13 -9.26 1.00
C PRO A 135 -15.67 -7.94 0.45
N THR A 136 -15.00 -7.40 -0.55
CA THR A 136 -15.36 -6.10 -1.11
C THR A 136 -14.64 -5.84 -2.43
N THR A 137 -15.25 -5.01 -3.27
CA THR A 137 -14.57 -4.34 -4.38
C THR A 137 -14.47 -2.86 -4.06
N ARG A 138 -13.26 -2.33 -4.06
CA ARG A 138 -13.04 -0.92 -3.69
C ARG A 138 -11.92 -0.25 -4.45
N LEU A 139 -12.10 1.04 -4.70
CA LEU A 139 -11.00 1.91 -5.06
C LEU A 139 -10.09 2.03 -3.83
N TYR A 140 -8.84 1.53 -3.94
CA TYR A 140 -7.90 1.59 -2.84
C TYR A 140 -7.17 2.93 -2.86
N GLU A 141 -6.32 3.17 -3.83
CA GLU A 141 -5.62 4.44 -3.96
C GLU A 141 -6.00 5.14 -5.27
N ILE A 142 -5.99 6.47 -5.25
CA ILE A 142 -6.05 7.33 -6.43
C ILE A 142 -5.35 8.64 -6.10
N TRP A 143 -4.25 8.92 -6.79
CA TRP A 143 -3.45 10.10 -6.50
C TRP A 143 -2.72 10.64 -7.72
N PHE A 144 -2.28 11.90 -7.58
CA PHE A 144 -1.34 12.55 -8.46
C PHE A 144 -0.03 12.80 -7.72
N GLU A 145 1.09 12.67 -8.43
CA GLU A 145 2.40 13.02 -7.92
C GLU A 145 3.10 14.00 -8.84
N GLN A 146 3.44 15.16 -8.30
CA GLN A 146 4.27 16.15 -8.97
C GLN A 146 5.68 16.09 -8.44
N LYS A 147 6.64 15.90 -9.34
CA LYS A 147 8.08 15.99 -9.02
C LYS A 147 8.64 17.34 -9.43
N TRP A 148 9.64 17.81 -8.71
CA TRP A 148 10.45 18.99 -9.04
C TRP A 148 11.92 18.58 -9.05
N GLY A 149 12.41 18.28 -10.27
CA GLY A 149 13.71 17.67 -10.47
C GLY A 149 13.77 16.27 -9.86
N THR A 150 14.92 15.92 -9.29
CA THR A 150 15.19 14.60 -8.71
C THR A 150 15.09 14.56 -7.19
N LYS A 151 14.79 15.72 -6.55
CA LYS A 151 14.93 15.86 -5.10
C LYS A 151 13.64 16.09 -4.34
N LEU A 152 12.60 16.52 -5.01
CA LEU A 152 11.36 16.88 -4.34
C LEU A 152 10.16 16.26 -5.06
N ALA A 153 9.25 15.64 -4.31
CA ALA A 153 8.00 15.11 -4.84
C ALA A 153 6.85 15.34 -3.86
N LEU A 154 5.73 15.79 -4.39
CA LEU A 154 4.47 15.95 -3.67
C LEU A 154 3.44 15.01 -4.27
N ARG A 155 2.89 14.13 -3.45
CA ARG A 155 1.78 13.25 -3.81
C ARG A 155 0.53 13.72 -3.07
N ALA A 156 -0.61 13.75 -3.74
CA ALA A 156 -1.88 14.15 -3.16
C ALA A 156 -3.03 13.36 -3.77
N GLY A 157 -3.99 12.97 -2.95
CA GLY A 157 -5.15 12.16 -3.35
C GLY A 157 -5.62 11.26 -2.23
N GLN A 158 -6.22 10.14 -2.60
CA GLN A 158 -6.52 9.04 -1.68
C GLN A 158 -5.28 8.15 -1.59
N LEU A 159 -4.66 8.13 -0.42
CA LEU A 159 -3.37 7.49 -0.16
C LEU A 159 -3.47 6.51 1.01
N ALA A 160 -2.67 5.47 0.97
CA ALA A 160 -2.42 4.63 2.12
C ALA A 160 -1.08 5.01 2.78
N ALA A 161 -1.00 4.93 4.09
CA ALA A 161 0.20 5.31 4.80
C ALA A 161 1.25 4.19 4.84
N ASP A 162 0.83 2.95 4.78
CA ASP A 162 1.71 1.78 4.81
C ASP A 162 2.56 1.62 3.54
N THR A 163 2.11 2.16 2.40
CA THR A 163 2.87 2.16 1.15
C THR A 163 4.10 3.06 1.19
N GLU A 164 4.13 4.03 2.09
CA GLU A 164 5.20 5.03 2.23
C GLU A 164 5.97 4.88 3.54
N PHE A 165 5.30 4.47 4.59
CA PHE A 165 5.81 4.42 5.95
C PHE A 165 5.80 2.98 6.47
N MET A 166 6.71 2.67 7.38
CA MET A 166 6.86 1.33 7.98
C MET A 166 7.26 0.25 6.96
N THR A 167 7.88 0.67 5.86
CA THR A 167 8.40 -0.23 4.84
C THR A 167 9.83 -0.63 5.15
N ALA A 168 10.20 -1.88 4.83
CA ALA A 168 11.56 -2.36 4.90
C ALA A 168 11.82 -3.35 3.76
N LYS A 169 13.08 -3.42 3.32
CA LYS A 169 13.51 -4.16 2.12
C LYS A 169 12.99 -5.60 2.00
N TYR A 170 12.69 -6.25 3.13
CA TYR A 170 12.31 -7.66 3.15
C TYR A 170 10.95 -7.92 3.80
N THR A 171 10.19 -6.88 4.12
CA THR A 171 8.88 -7.05 4.77
C THR A 171 7.86 -7.71 3.84
N ASP A 172 7.98 -7.48 2.55
CA ASP A 172 7.01 -7.92 1.54
C ASP A 172 7.05 -9.43 1.25
N VAL A 173 8.07 -10.13 1.76
CA VAL A 173 8.13 -11.59 1.64
C VAL A 173 7.41 -12.32 2.78
N PHE A 174 6.86 -11.59 3.73
CA PHE A 174 6.12 -12.15 4.85
C PHE A 174 4.62 -11.92 4.71
N THR A 175 3.84 -12.93 5.03
CA THR A 175 2.37 -12.86 4.98
C THR A 175 1.78 -12.02 6.10
N ASN A 176 2.45 -11.95 7.27
CA ASN A 176 1.91 -11.31 8.45
C ASN A 176 1.78 -9.79 8.31
N ALA A 177 0.57 -9.27 8.46
CA ALA A 177 0.25 -7.86 8.32
C ALA A 177 1.03 -6.93 9.27
N SER A 178 1.49 -7.43 10.41
CA SER A 178 2.26 -6.64 11.39
C SER A 178 3.65 -6.25 10.91
N LEU A 179 4.16 -6.87 9.85
CA LEU A 179 5.43 -6.49 9.23
C LEU A 179 5.30 -5.31 8.26
N GLY A 180 4.05 -4.93 7.91
CA GLY A 180 3.72 -3.68 7.26
C GLY A 180 3.22 -2.64 8.27
N TRP A 181 1.89 -2.41 8.29
CA TRP A 181 1.26 -1.45 9.20
C TRP A 181 1.13 -2.03 10.62
N PRO A 182 1.78 -1.44 11.63
CA PRO A 182 1.79 -2.02 12.97
C PRO A 182 0.40 -2.03 13.62
N ALA A 183 0.03 -3.15 14.24
CA ALA A 183 -1.25 -3.30 14.93
C ALA A 183 -1.50 -2.21 15.99
N GLY A 184 -0.46 -1.74 16.67
CA GLY A 184 -0.57 -0.64 17.64
C GLY A 184 -1.03 0.69 17.03
N LEU A 185 -0.69 0.97 15.78
CA LEU A 185 -1.20 2.13 15.05
C LEU A 185 -2.65 1.88 14.62
N SER A 186 -2.95 0.73 14.05
CA SER A 186 -4.31 0.38 13.62
C SER A 186 -5.32 0.46 14.76
N LEU A 187 -5.00 -0.09 15.93
CA LEU A 187 -5.90 -0.12 17.08
C LEU A 187 -6.17 1.27 17.69
N ASN A 188 -5.28 2.23 17.49
CA ASN A 188 -5.43 3.60 18.01
C ASN A 188 -6.08 4.58 17.03
N MET A 189 -6.39 4.14 15.82
CA MET A 189 -7.05 4.97 14.81
C MET A 189 -8.43 4.45 14.45
N PRO A 190 -9.38 5.33 14.12
CA PRO A 190 -10.68 4.92 13.62
C PRO A 190 -10.51 3.97 12.41
N SER A 191 -11.14 2.80 12.49
CA SER A 191 -11.12 1.78 11.43
C SER A 191 -9.73 1.33 10.96
N GLY A 192 -8.74 1.41 11.84
CA GLY A 192 -7.38 1.00 11.55
C GLY A 192 -6.51 2.06 10.85
N GLY A 193 -7.07 3.20 10.49
CA GLY A 193 -6.37 4.27 9.79
C GLY A 193 -6.15 3.98 8.28
N PRO A 194 -5.28 4.77 7.62
CA PRO A 194 -5.03 4.67 6.17
C PRO A 194 -4.07 3.52 5.83
N SER A 195 -4.53 2.30 5.97
CA SER A 195 -3.79 1.09 5.62
C SER A 195 -4.69 0.03 4.98
N PRO A 196 -4.16 -0.94 4.22
CA PRO A 196 -4.99 -1.89 3.49
C PRO A 196 -6.09 -2.54 4.35
N PRO A 197 -7.28 -2.67 3.77
CA PRO A 197 -7.74 -2.27 2.45
C PRO A 197 -8.23 -0.83 2.36
N LEU A 198 -7.86 0.03 3.30
CA LEU A 198 -8.32 1.41 3.42
C LEU A 198 -7.24 2.40 3.02
N ALA A 199 -7.64 3.43 2.30
CA ALA A 199 -6.86 4.60 2.02
C ALA A 199 -7.70 5.86 2.26
N THR A 200 -7.07 6.98 2.56
CA THR A 200 -7.76 8.23 2.90
C THR A 200 -7.21 9.40 2.10
N MET A 201 -7.98 10.48 2.08
CA MET A 201 -7.48 11.73 1.53
C MET A 201 -6.27 12.22 2.31
N GLY A 202 -5.23 12.54 1.58
CA GLY A 202 -3.97 12.96 2.19
C GLY A 202 -3.02 13.61 1.21
N SER A 203 -1.89 14.02 1.74
CA SER A 203 -0.76 14.49 0.94
C SER A 203 0.56 14.08 1.58
N ARG A 204 1.53 13.72 0.75
CA ARG A 204 2.87 13.31 1.15
C ARG A 204 3.91 14.16 0.44
N LEU A 205 4.84 14.72 1.19
CA LEU A 205 6.02 15.39 0.68
C LEU A 205 7.25 14.51 0.92
N ARG A 206 8.02 14.29 -0.13
CA ARG A 206 9.31 13.62 -0.09
C ARG A 206 10.40 14.59 -0.50
N ALA A 207 11.51 14.59 0.22
CA ALA A 207 12.70 15.37 -0.08
C ALA A 207 13.95 14.50 0.03
N ASP A 208 14.62 14.26 -1.10
CA ASP A 208 15.92 13.57 -1.14
C ASP A 208 17.02 14.60 -0.87
N VAL A 209 17.41 14.69 0.41
CA VAL A 209 18.38 15.70 0.90
C VAL A 209 19.79 15.35 0.44
N SER A 210 20.12 14.07 0.42
CA SER A 210 21.40 13.55 -0.08
C SER A 210 21.19 12.11 -0.57
N ASP A 211 22.24 11.52 -1.16
CA ASP A 211 22.20 10.13 -1.66
C ASP A 211 21.90 9.10 -0.56
N ASN A 212 22.07 9.47 0.71
CA ASN A 212 21.88 8.59 1.86
C ASN A 212 20.78 9.07 2.83
N LEU A 213 20.09 10.19 2.52
CA LEU A 213 19.07 10.76 3.40
C LEU A 213 17.86 11.23 2.62
N THR A 214 16.76 10.58 2.86
CA THR A 214 15.42 10.98 2.39
C THR A 214 14.56 11.37 3.59
N LEU A 215 13.87 12.48 3.47
CA LEU A 215 12.87 12.92 4.44
C LEU A 215 11.48 12.78 3.81
N ILE A 216 10.57 12.13 4.52
CA ILE A 216 9.19 11.97 4.10
C ILE A 216 8.29 12.47 5.22
N GLY A 217 7.32 13.32 4.84
CA GLY A 217 6.28 13.78 5.75
C GLY A 217 4.92 13.73 5.07
N ALA A 218 3.89 13.33 5.80
CA ALA A 218 2.55 13.23 5.24
C ALA A 218 1.47 13.66 6.24
N VAL A 219 0.33 14.06 5.69
CA VAL A 219 -0.90 14.35 6.43
C VAL A 219 -2.01 13.56 5.80
N PHE A 220 -2.75 12.82 6.62
CA PHE A 220 -3.88 11.99 6.21
C PHE A 220 -5.15 12.36 7.00
N ASP A 221 -6.30 12.15 6.40
CA ASP A 221 -7.53 12.04 7.17
C ASP A 221 -7.42 10.79 8.05
N GLY A 222 -7.48 10.94 9.35
CA GLY A 222 -7.33 9.84 10.30
C GLY A 222 -8.56 8.93 10.41
N ASN A 223 -9.68 9.28 9.77
CA ASN A 223 -10.90 8.48 9.77
C ASN A 223 -11.11 7.77 8.43
N ALA A 224 -10.46 6.64 8.26
CA ALA A 224 -10.50 5.89 7.02
C ALA A 224 -11.89 5.34 6.64
N ALA A 225 -12.75 5.10 7.62
CA ALA A 225 -14.11 4.60 7.38
C ALA A 225 -15.12 5.68 7.00
N GLY A 226 -14.83 6.94 7.34
CA GLY A 226 -15.78 8.03 7.20
C GLY A 226 -16.89 8.01 8.28
N PRO A 227 -17.82 8.96 8.23
CA PRO A 227 -18.91 9.02 9.19
C PRO A 227 -20.03 8.05 8.83
N GLY A 228 -20.43 7.21 9.74
CA GLY A 228 -21.70 6.48 9.65
C GLY A 228 -21.63 4.99 9.87
N THR A 229 -22.73 4.47 10.36
CA THR A 229 -22.95 3.04 10.62
C THR A 229 -23.28 2.24 9.36
N ASN A 230 -23.55 2.90 8.26
CA ASN A 230 -23.95 2.31 6.99
C ASN A 230 -22.87 2.46 5.91
N ASP A 231 -21.62 2.29 6.29
CA ASP A 231 -20.55 2.27 5.30
C ASP A 231 -20.71 1.06 4.36
N PRO A 232 -21.09 1.26 3.10
CA PRO A 232 -21.32 0.18 2.15
C PRO A 232 -20.03 -0.59 1.81
N GLN A 233 -18.89 -0.03 2.17
CA GLN A 233 -17.58 -0.66 1.97
C GLN A 233 -17.14 -1.46 3.20
N LEU A 234 -17.89 -1.47 4.28
CA LEU A 234 -17.59 -2.18 5.53
C LEU A 234 -16.17 -1.86 6.05
N ARG A 235 -15.74 -0.61 5.90
CA ARG A 235 -14.37 -0.19 6.20
C ARG A 235 -14.04 -0.19 7.68
N ASP A 236 -15.02 -0.09 8.50
CA ASP A 236 -14.92 0.03 9.95
C ASP A 236 -14.93 -1.32 10.67
N ARG A 237 -14.74 -2.44 9.95
CA ARG A 237 -14.98 -3.76 10.54
C ARG A 237 -13.98 -4.82 10.12
#